data_e150995148736741721948031e7841ce
#
_entry.id   e150995148736741721948031e7841ce
#
_cell.length_a   1.000
_cell.length_b   1.000
_cell.length_c   1.000
_cell.angle_alpha   90.00
_cell.angle_beta   90.00
_cell.angle_gamma   90.00
#
_symmetry.space_group_name_H-M   'P 1'
#
loop_
_entity.id
_entity.type
_entity.pdbx_description
1 polymer ?
#
loop_
_entity_poly.entity_id
_entity_poly.type
_entity_poly.pdbx_seq_one_letter_code
_entity_poly.pdbx_strand_id
1 'polypeptide(L)'
;MIXXXXLMNLDEDIMDKKDQALANLENTDKWILSRMNTIVAEVNHNMTKYELGIAASKIYDFAWNEYCDWYIELVKPRLYGEEEQTKISAQYTLRVVLDTILRLLHPFTPFITEEINGYLPGTTGDIMVAQWPHFNEAYVFPEDEKQVEFLMAAIRSIRNIRAEMDVPNSKKTQLFLISNNPKHLALMADSLHYFQKLASVSTILPITKADIKDNYVSAVVEDLEIYINLDELVDKEKEITRLETEKKKLQQEIDRVTQKLGNKGFTDKAPEKVVESERDKQKKFLETMEKVLERLEYFKK
;
A
#
# COMPACT_ATOMS: atom_id res chain seq x y z
N MET A 1 -16.66 -6.92 3.24
CA MET A 1 -15.47 -7.65 2.74
C MET A 1 -14.57 -8.09 3.91
N ILE A 2 -14.18 -7.21 4.78
CA ILE A 2 -13.32 -7.47 5.95
C ILE A 2 -13.87 -8.52 6.90
N UNK A 3 -14.90 -8.30 7.20
CA UNK A 3 -15.56 -9.19 8.10
C UNK A 3 -15.65 -10.57 7.52
N UNK A 4 -15.74 -10.68 6.24
CA UNK A 4 -15.81 -11.94 5.64
C UNK A 4 -14.46 -12.63 5.67
N UNK A 5 -13.52 -11.96 5.56
CA UNK A 5 -12.23 -12.49 5.61
C UNK A 5 -11.80 -12.89 7.02
N UNK A 6 -12.16 -12.16 7.90
CA UNK A 6 -11.84 -12.44 9.23
C UNK A 6 -12.62 -13.59 9.77
N LEU A 7 -13.90 -13.56 9.58
CA LEU A 7 -14.78 -14.61 10.10
C LEU A 7 -14.53 -15.99 9.47
N MET A 8 -14.22 -16.01 8.20
CA MET A 8 -13.96 -17.28 7.49
C MET A 8 -12.62 -17.95 7.85
N ASN A 9 -11.73 -17.22 8.49
CA ASN A 9 -10.36 -17.68 8.76
C ASN A 9 -10.01 -17.68 10.25
N LEU A 10 -10.99 -17.48 11.13
CA LEU A 10 -10.78 -17.52 12.57
C LEU A 10 -11.36 -18.83 13.14
N ASP A 11 -10.56 -19.58 13.83
CA ASP A 11 -11.01 -20.80 14.54
C ASP A 11 -11.87 -20.41 15.76
N GLU A 12 -12.87 -21.22 16.07
CA GLU A 12 -13.81 -20.93 17.18
C GLU A 12 -13.10 -20.87 18.55
N ASP A 13 -12.03 -21.64 18.71
CA ASP A 13 -11.25 -21.75 19.94
C ASP A 13 -10.02 -20.82 19.99
N ILE A 14 -9.91 -19.88 19.05
CA ILE A 14 -8.68 -19.06 18.90
C ILE A 14 -8.33 -18.27 20.16
N MET A 15 -9.34 -17.83 20.92
CA MET A 15 -9.10 -17.08 22.16
C MET A 15 -8.52 -17.95 23.27
N ASP A 16 -8.76 -19.28 23.24
CA ASP A 16 -8.20 -20.23 24.19
C ASP A 16 -6.71 -20.50 23.91
N LYS A 17 -6.25 -20.21 22.70
CA LYS A 17 -4.86 -20.40 22.24
C LYS A 17 -3.97 -19.18 22.47
N LYS A 18 -4.39 -18.23 23.31
CA LYS A 18 -3.70 -16.95 23.57
C LYS A 18 -2.20 -17.13 23.87
N ASP A 19 -1.85 -17.99 24.82
CA ASP A 19 -0.45 -18.14 25.24
C ASP A 19 0.42 -18.69 24.09
N GLN A 20 -0.13 -19.64 23.33
CA GLN A 20 0.52 -20.19 22.15
C GLN A 20 0.71 -19.11 21.08
N ALA A 21 -0.31 -18.28 20.84
CA ALA A 21 -0.26 -17.19 19.87
C ALA A 21 0.82 -16.17 20.24
N LEU A 22 0.82 -15.72 21.50
CA LEU A 22 1.76 -14.71 21.97
C LEU A 22 3.22 -15.19 21.96
N ALA A 23 3.44 -16.50 22.13
CA ALA A 23 4.79 -17.09 22.06
C ALA A 23 5.35 -17.14 20.63
N ASN A 24 4.50 -17.03 19.60
CA ASN A 24 4.88 -17.21 18.20
C ASN A 24 4.57 -15.99 17.32
N LEU A 25 4.46 -14.79 17.92
CA LEU A 25 4.21 -13.55 17.17
C LEU A 25 5.36 -13.23 16.18
N GLU A 26 5.01 -13.04 14.94
CA GLU A 26 5.94 -12.52 13.92
C GLU A 26 6.01 -10.98 13.97
N ASN A 27 6.99 -10.41 13.28
CA ASN A 27 7.18 -8.95 13.25
C ASN A 27 5.92 -8.20 12.80
N THR A 28 5.16 -8.74 11.85
CA THR A 28 3.90 -8.11 11.38
C THR A 28 2.82 -8.13 12.46
N ASP A 29 2.75 -9.19 13.27
CA ASP A 29 1.80 -9.27 14.41
C ASP A 29 2.18 -8.25 15.48
N LYS A 30 3.45 -8.20 15.83
CA LYS A 30 3.99 -7.26 16.82
C LYS A 30 3.76 -5.81 16.37
N TRP A 31 4.02 -5.53 15.08
CA TRP A 31 3.76 -4.22 14.48
C TRP A 31 2.33 -3.78 14.68
N ILE A 32 1.34 -4.58 14.25
CA ILE A 32 -0.07 -4.15 14.31
C ILE A 32 -0.57 -4.08 15.76
N LEU A 33 -0.10 -4.96 16.67
CA LEU A 33 -0.43 -4.89 18.09
C LEU A 33 0.14 -3.61 18.74
N SER A 34 1.36 -3.24 18.38
CA SER A 34 2.01 -2.03 18.88
C SER A 34 1.34 -0.78 18.35
N ARG A 35 0.98 -0.77 17.06
CA ARG A 35 0.21 0.32 16.44
C ARG A 35 -1.17 0.47 17.08
N MET A 36 -1.89 -0.64 17.25
CA MET A 36 -3.18 -0.67 17.96
C MET A 36 -3.06 -0.03 19.35
N ASN A 37 -2.02 -0.41 20.08
CA ASN A 37 -1.76 0.07 21.43
C ASN A 37 -1.54 1.60 21.47
N THR A 38 -0.81 2.13 20.50
CA THR A 38 -0.62 3.58 20.30
C THR A 38 -1.96 4.27 20.03
N ILE A 39 -2.76 3.71 19.12
CA ILE A 39 -4.09 4.27 18.78
C ILE A 39 -5.01 4.26 20.00
N VAL A 40 -5.01 3.18 20.79
CA VAL A 40 -5.78 3.12 22.05
C VAL A 40 -5.41 4.29 22.98
N ALA A 41 -4.11 4.53 23.19
CA ALA A 41 -3.64 5.64 24.03
C ALA A 41 -4.08 7.01 23.48
N GLU A 42 -3.92 7.22 22.17
CA GLU A 42 -4.28 8.48 21.51
C GLU A 42 -5.80 8.74 21.52
N VAL A 43 -6.59 7.71 21.24
CA VAL A 43 -8.06 7.79 21.28
C VAL A 43 -8.52 8.14 22.70
N ASN A 44 -7.98 7.45 23.72
CA ASN A 44 -8.31 7.74 25.13
C ASN A 44 -7.99 9.20 25.49
N HIS A 45 -6.84 9.69 25.05
CA HIS A 45 -6.44 11.09 25.26
C HIS A 45 -7.45 12.05 24.61
N ASN A 46 -7.80 11.82 23.32
CA ASN A 46 -8.75 12.68 22.62
C ASN A 46 -10.16 12.62 23.22
N MET A 47 -10.62 11.42 23.63
CA MET A 47 -11.92 11.25 24.28
C MET A 47 -11.98 12.04 25.59
N THR A 48 -10.90 12.02 26.41
CA THR A 48 -10.79 12.80 27.66
C THR A 48 -10.91 14.30 27.40
N LYS A 49 -10.43 14.75 26.23
CA LYS A 49 -10.50 16.18 25.83
C LYS A 49 -11.79 16.55 25.08
N TYR A 50 -12.73 15.61 24.92
CA TYR A 50 -13.95 15.78 24.12
C TYR A 50 -13.67 16.07 22.65
N GLU A 51 -12.52 15.63 22.13
CA GLU A 51 -12.12 15.76 20.71
C GLU A 51 -12.63 14.57 19.91
N LEU A 52 -13.95 14.35 19.92
CA LEU A 52 -14.59 13.12 19.41
C LEU A 52 -14.35 12.90 17.91
N GLY A 53 -14.35 13.96 17.11
CA GLY A 53 -14.07 13.87 15.67
C GLY A 53 -12.64 13.39 15.39
N ILE A 54 -11.66 13.86 16.18
CA ILE A 54 -10.25 13.44 16.06
C ILE A 54 -10.12 11.94 16.46
N ALA A 55 -10.75 11.57 17.58
CA ALA A 55 -10.76 10.17 18.03
C ALA A 55 -11.33 9.24 16.93
N ALA A 56 -12.50 9.59 16.39
CA ALA A 56 -13.14 8.79 15.33
C ALA A 56 -12.26 8.67 14.07
N SER A 57 -11.62 9.78 13.65
CA SER A 57 -10.72 9.78 12.49
C SER A 57 -9.53 8.86 12.70
N LYS A 58 -8.91 8.89 13.88
CA LYS A 58 -7.77 8.01 14.21
C LYS A 58 -8.14 6.53 14.16
N ILE A 59 -9.31 6.18 14.70
CA ILE A 59 -9.79 4.78 14.66
C ILE A 59 -10.03 4.36 13.21
N TYR A 60 -10.68 5.22 12.41
CA TYR A 60 -10.94 4.97 11.00
C TYR A 60 -9.63 4.77 10.21
N ASP A 61 -8.68 5.68 10.38
CA ASP A 61 -7.40 5.62 9.67
C ASP A 61 -6.62 4.35 10.03
N PHE A 62 -6.57 3.98 11.29
CA PHE A 62 -5.93 2.74 11.75
C PHE A 62 -6.64 1.51 11.16
N ALA A 63 -7.98 1.47 11.28
CA ALA A 63 -8.76 0.32 10.79
C ALA A 63 -8.61 0.15 9.28
N TRP A 64 -8.66 1.24 8.51
CA TRP A 64 -8.61 1.17 7.06
C TRP A 64 -7.19 1.04 6.52
N ASN A 65 -6.30 1.98 6.90
CA ASN A 65 -4.98 2.10 6.28
C ASN A 65 -3.94 1.13 6.84
N GLU A 66 -4.07 0.70 8.10
CA GLU A 66 -3.09 -0.20 8.73
C GLU A 66 -3.63 -1.63 8.84
N TYR A 67 -4.79 -1.82 9.46
CA TYR A 67 -5.35 -3.15 9.65
C TYR A 67 -5.82 -3.78 8.34
N CYS A 68 -6.66 -3.07 7.55
CA CYS A 68 -7.27 -3.63 6.33
C CYS A 68 -6.33 -3.66 5.15
N ASP A 69 -5.66 -2.53 4.86
CA ASP A 69 -4.82 -2.41 3.66
C ASP A 69 -3.49 -3.13 3.80
N TRP A 70 -2.96 -3.26 5.03
CA TRP A 70 -1.65 -3.88 5.23
C TRP A 70 -1.73 -5.16 6.02
N TYR A 71 -2.17 -5.14 7.28
CA TYR A 71 -2.04 -6.31 8.14
C TYR A 71 -2.76 -7.53 7.55
N ILE A 72 -4.01 -7.37 7.14
CA ILE A 72 -4.79 -8.48 6.54
C ILE A 72 -4.05 -9.06 5.33
N GLU A 73 -3.50 -8.20 4.44
CA GLU A 73 -2.78 -8.67 3.25
C GLU A 73 -1.46 -9.37 3.60
N LEU A 74 -0.74 -8.87 4.59
CA LEU A 74 0.53 -9.45 5.04
C LEU A 74 0.34 -10.85 5.64
N VAL A 75 -0.76 -11.09 6.37
CA VAL A 75 -0.97 -12.39 7.05
C VAL A 75 -1.71 -13.43 6.21
N LYS A 76 -2.30 -13.06 5.07
CA LYS A 76 -2.99 -14.03 4.20
C LYS A 76 -2.19 -15.30 3.89
N PRO A 77 -0.89 -15.22 3.55
CA PRO A 77 -0.12 -16.45 3.28
C PRO A 77 -0.07 -17.40 4.48
N ARG A 78 -0.02 -16.86 5.69
CA ARG A 78 0.01 -17.63 6.94
C ARG A 78 -1.34 -18.29 7.24
N LEU A 79 -2.44 -17.56 6.98
CA LEU A 79 -3.80 -18.08 7.19
C LEU A 79 -4.10 -19.29 6.30
N TYR A 80 -3.53 -19.32 5.08
CA TYR A 80 -3.72 -20.40 4.12
C TYR A 80 -2.55 -21.37 4.08
N GLY A 81 -1.52 -21.11 4.88
CA GLY A 81 -0.32 -21.95 4.97
C GLY A 81 -0.53 -23.18 5.84
N GLU A 82 0.45 -24.06 5.84
CA GLU A 82 0.43 -25.33 6.61
C GLU A 82 1.06 -25.20 8.00
N GLU A 83 1.76 -24.09 8.27
CA GLU A 83 2.47 -23.87 9.54
C GLU A 83 1.51 -23.38 10.62
N GLU A 84 1.05 -24.31 11.44
CA GLU A 84 0.01 -24.10 12.45
C GLU A 84 0.35 -23.01 13.47
N GLN A 85 1.60 -22.92 13.93
CA GLN A 85 1.99 -21.95 14.94
C GLN A 85 1.88 -20.51 14.46
N THR A 86 2.35 -20.23 13.23
CA THR A 86 2.25 -18.88 12.67
C THR A 86 0.81 -18.52 12.30
N LYS A 87 0.02 -19.53 11.91
CA LYS A 87 -1.41 -19.37 11.63
C LYS A 87 -2.17 -18.96 12.90
N ILE A 88 -1.91 -19.64 14.03
CA ILE A 88 -2.55 -19.34 15.33
C ILE A 88 -2.22 -17.89 15.76
N SER A 89 -0.95 -17.47 15.65
CA SER A 89 -0.58 -16.10 16.02
C SER A 89 -1.26 -15.06 15.11
N ALA A 90 -1.34 -15.33 13.81
CA ALA A 90 -2.05 -14.46 12.86
C ALA A 90 -3.55 -14.36 13.17
N GLN A 91 -4.22 -15.49 13.40
CA GLN A 91 -5.65 -15.53 13.73
C GLN A 91 -5.94 -14.79 15.04
N TYR A 92 -5.14 -15.06 16.09
CA TYR A 92 -5.29 -14.40 17.40
C TYR A 92 -5.14 -12.88 17.26
N THR A 93 -4.09 -12.44 16.56
CA THR A 93 -3.83 -11.01 16.36
C THR A 93 -4.95 -10.35 15.56
N LEU A 94 -5.41 -10.99 14.46
CA LEU A 94 -6.57 -10.50 13.69
C LEU A 94 -7.78 -10.29 14.60
N ARG A 95 -8.08 -11.30 15.44
CA ARG A 95 -9.24 -11.28 16.34
C ARG A 95 -9.13 -10.17 17.38
N VAL A 96 -7.95 -10.05 18.03
CA VAL A 96 -7.73 -9.06 19.12
C VAL A 96 -7.78 -7.63 18.57
N VAL A 97 -7.14 -7.38 17.42
CA VAL A 97 -7.12 -6.04 16.80
C VAL A 97 -8.53 -5.64 16.37
N LEU A 98 -9.28 -6.56 15.72
CA LEU A 98 -10.67 -6.27 15.30
C LEU A 98 -11.56 -5.99 16.51
N ASP A 99 -11.48 -6.80 17.56
CA ASP A 99 -12.24 -6.57 18.80
C ASP A 99 -11.96 -5.17 19.37
N THR A 100 -10.69 -4.77 19.42
CA THR A 100 -10.30 -3.45 19.93
C THR A 100 -10.88 -2.34 19.05
N ILE A 101 -10.78 -2.47 17.70
CA ILE A 101 -11.37 -1.51 16.75
C ILE A 101 -12.88 -1.37 16.99
N LEU A 102 -13.59 -2.50 17.14
CA LEU A 102 -15.04 -2.48 17.36
C LEU A 102 -15.41 -1.77 18.66
N ARG A 103 -14.68 -2.05 19.76
CA ARG A 103 -14.91 -1.40 21.06
C ARG A 103 -14.65 0.11 20.98
N LEU A 104 -13.56 0.53 20.33
CA LEU A 104 -13.26 1.96 20.14
C LEU A 104 -14.29 2.67 19.27
N LEU A 105 -14.82 1.99 18.25
CA LEU A 105 -15.85 2.54 17.35
C LEU A 105 -17.25 2.53 17.93
N HIS A 106 -17.52 1.68 18.94
CA HIS A 106 -18.88 1.46 19.45
C HIS A 106 -19.59 2.75 19.86
N PRO A 107 -18.97 3.73 20.54
CA PRO A 107 -19.64 4.99 20.87
C PRO A 107 -20.10 5.80 19.64
N PHE A 108 -19.49 5.57 18.47
CA PHE A 108 -19.79 6.28 17.22
C PHE A 108 -20.76 5.54 16.32
N THR A 109 -20.66 4.20 16.31
CA THR A 109 -21.43 3.33 15.40
C THR A 109 -21.94 2.08 16.12
N PRO A 110 -22.81 2.23 17.15
CA PRO A 110 -23.13 1.11 18.05
C PRO A 110 -23.80 -0.10 17.35
N PHE A 111 -24.67 0.12 16.41
CA PHE A 111 -25.42 -0.98 15.79
C PHE A 111 -24.53 -1.92 14.98
N ILE A 112 -23.68 -1.36 14.10
CA ILE A 112 -22.82 -2.19 13.23
C ILE A 112 -21.71 -2.87 14.03
N THR A 113 -21.15 -2.20 15.04
CA THR A 113 -20.11 -2.80 15.87
C THR A 113 -20.67 -3.95 16.68
N GLU A 114 -21.87 -3.82 17.24
CA GLU A 114 -22.53 -4.90 17.97
C GLU A 114 -22.85 -6.09 17.08
N GLU A 115 -23.38 -5.81 15.88
CA GLU A 115 -23.67 -6.85 14.89
C GLU A 115 -22.41 -7.67 14.55
N ILE A 116 -21.29 -7.00 14.26
CA ILE A 116 -20.03 -7.68 13.94
C ILE A 116 -19.52 -8.48 15.15
N ASN A 117 -19.61 -7.90 16.35
CA ASN A 117 -19.16 -8.52 17.61
C ASN A 117 -19.83 -9.89 17.81
N GLY A 118 -21.12 -10.00 17.47
CA GLY A 118 -21.90 -11.25 17.61
C GLY A 118 -21.36 -12.41 16.75
N TYR A 119 -20.57 -12.13 15.74
CA TYR A 119 -19.97 -13.15 14.88
C TYR A 119 -18.52 -13.48 15.23
N LEU A 120 -17.89 -12.74 16.16
CA LEU A 120 -16.49 -12.98 16.48
C LEU A 120 -16.30 -14.18 17.42
N PRO A 121 -15.41 -15.12 17.10
CA PRO A 121 -15.13 -16.26 17.98
C PRO A 121 -14.73 -15.83 19.40
N GLY A 122 -15.22 -16.54 20.41
CA GLY A 122 -14.90 -16.29 21.80
C GLY A 122 -15.57 -15.04 22.40
N THR A 123 -16.55 -14.44 21.70
CA THR A 123 -17.30 -13.30 22.22
C THR A 123 -18.25 -13.78 23.34
N THR A 124 -18.23 -13.05 24.44
CA THR A 124 -19.11 -13.30 25.60
C THR A 124 -19.81 -12.01 26.00
N GLY A 125 -21.01 -11.79 25.45
CA GLY A 125 -21.84 -10.62 25.77
C GLY A 125 -21.64 -9.44 24.84
N ASP A 126 -22.34 -8.37 25.16
CA ASP A 126 -22.45 -7.17 24.33
C ASP A 126 -21.29 -6.21 24.53
N ILE A 127 -20.88 -5.49 23.47
CA ILE A 127 -19.81 -4.47 23.54
C ILE A 127 -20.16 -3.38 24.57
N MET A 128 -21.42 -3.00 24.64
CA MET A 128 -21.88 -1.95 25.57
C MET A 128 -21.42 -2.16 27.02
N VAL A 129 -21.29 -3.41 27.47
CA VAL A 129 -20.85 -3.76 28.81
C VAL A 129 -19.42 -4.30 28.88
N ALA A 130 -18.75 -4.40 27.72
CA ALA A 130 -17.38 -4.88 27.63
C ALA A 130 -16.39 -3.84 28.18
N GLN A 131 -15.25 -4.31 28.64
CA GLN A 131 -14.20 -3.42 29.16
C GLN A 131 -13.66 -2.53 28.04
N TRP A 132 -13.57 -1.22 28.32
CA TRP A 132 -13.02 -0.24 27.37
C TRP A 132 -11.51 -0.51 27.16
N PRO A 133 -11.01 -0.39 25.91
CA PRO A 133 -9.59 -0.66 25.65
C PRO A 133 -8.65 0.32 26.36
N HIS A 134 -7.59 -0.22 26.91
CA HIS A 134 -6.52 0.52 27.59
C HIS A 134 -5.16 0.14 27.04
N PHE A 135 -4.21 1.06 27.18
CA PHE A 135 -2.80 0.84 26.81
C PHE A 135 -2.23 -0.37 27.55
N ASN A 136 -1.50 -1.22 26.87
CA ASN A 136 -0.92 -2.46 27.40
C ASN A 136 0.58 -2.49 27.13
N GLU A 137 1.39 -2.44 28.17
CA GLU A 137 2.86 -2.49 28.09
C GLU A 137 3.38 -3.75 27.34
N ALA A 138 2.63 -4.85 27.37
CA ALA A 138 3.01 -6.08 26.69
C ALA A 138 2.94 -5.98 25.15
N TYR A 139 2.31 -4.93 24.62
CA TYR A 139 2.16 -4.71 23.18
C TYR A 139 3.01 -3.52 22.70
N VAL A 140 4.21 -3.34 23.26
CA VAL A 140 5.14 -2.27 22.87
C VAL A 140 6.33 -2.91 22.14
N PHE A 141 6.37 -2.79 20.81
CA PHE A 141 7.36 -3.44 19.94
C PHE A 141 8.00 -2.43 18.96
N PRO A 142 8.78 -1.45 19.44
CA PRO A 142 9.25 -0.36 18.59
C PRO A 142 10.22 -0.79 17.47
N GLU A 143 10.98 -1.85 17.66
CA GLU A 143 11.91 -2.33 16.63
C GLU A 143 11.15 -3.07 15.52
N ASP A 144 10.13 -3.86 15.88
CA ASP A 144 9.27 -4.51 14.88
C ASP A 144 8.46 -3.48 14.08
N GLU A 145 8.00 -2.38 14.73
CA GLU A 145 7.33 -1.27 14.04
C GLU A 145 8.23 -0.69 12.95
N LYS A 146 9.45 -0.33 13.29
CA LYS A 146 10.44 0.24 12.32
C LYS A 146 10.67 -0.71 11.16
N GLN A 147 10.87 -1.99 11.45
CA GLN A 147 11.14 -3.00 10.40
C GLN A 147 9.96 -3.11 9.42
N VAL A 148 8.73 -3.21 9.93
CA VAL A 148 7.55 -3.37 9.07
C VAL A 148 7.27 -2.08 8.30
N GLU A 149 7.42 -0.91 8.92
CA GLU A 149 7.28 0.38 8.23
C GLU A 149 8.27 0.54 7.09
N PHE A 150 9.53 0.13 7.30
CA PHE A 150 10.58 0.10 6.27
C PHE A 150 10.15 -0.81 5.10
N LEU A 151 9.69 -2.04 5.39
CA LEU A 151 9.20 -2.97 4.36
C LEU A 151 8.00 -2.39 3.59
N MET A 152 7.06 -1.75 4.28
CA MET A 152 5.90 -1.10 3.67
C MET A 152 6.34 0.05 2.74
N ALA A 153 7.33 0.86 3.16
CA ALA A 153 7.88 1.94 2.33
C ALA A 153 8.53 1.38 1.07
N ALA A 154 9.30 0.30 1.19
CA ALA A 154 9.92 -0.38 0.05
C ALA A 154 8.86 -0.93 -0.92
N ILE A 155 7.83 -1.60 -0.40
CA ILE A 155 6.72 -2.13 -1.21
C ILE A 155 6.00 -0.98 -1.95
N ARG A 156 5.71 0.13 -1.26
CA ARG A 156 5.07 1.31 -1.87
C ARG A 156 5.93 1.88 -3.01
N SER A 157 7.23 2.01 -2.79
CA SER A 157 8.17 2.53 -3.80
C SER A 157 8.19 1.66 -5.06
N ILE A 158 8.21 0.34 -4.89
CA ILE A 158 8.18 -0.62 -6.01
C ILE A 158 6.83 -0.50 -6.76
N ARG A 159 5.72 -0.45 -6.02
CA ARG A 159 4.38 -0.28 -6.63
C ARG A 159 4.28 1.02 -7.42
N ASN A 160 4.87 2.11 -6.91
CA ASN A 160 4.88 3.41 -7.60
C ASN A 160 5.65 3.33 -8.92
N ILE A 161 6.87 2.75 -8.90
CA ILE A 161 7.66 2.53 -10.14
C ILE A 161 6.83 1.73 -11.15
N ARG A 162 6.22 0.63 -10.70
CA ARG A 162 5.42 -0.23 -11.57
C ARG A 162 4.21 0.51 -12.16
N ALA A 163 3.54 1.33 -11.34
CA ALA A 163 2.40 2.15 -11.78
C ALA A 163 2.82 3.21 -12.79
N GLU A 164 3.93 3.92 -12.54
CA GLU A 164 4.48 4.93 -13.45
C GLU A 164 4.88 4.34 -14.81
N MET A 165 5.33 3.08 -14.81
CA MET A 165 5.76 2.37 -16.01
C MET A 165 4.62 1.54 -16.64
N ASP A 166 3.42 1.60 -16.07
CA ASP A 166 2.22 0.88 -16.56
C ASP A 166 2.45 -0.64 -16.65
N VAL A 167 3.14 -1.21 -15.64
CA VAL A 167 3.51 -2.64 -15.62
C VAL A 167 2.35 -3.47 -15.05
N PRO A 168 1.83 -4.47 -15.79
CA PRO A 168 0.74 -5.30 -15.28
C PRO A 168 1.16 -6.15 -14.08
N ASN A 169 0.24 -6.38 -13.16
CA ASN A 169 0.50 -7.16 -11.93
C ASN A 169 0.95 -8.60 -12.22
N SER A 170 0.56 -9.16 -13.35
CA SER A 170 0.96 -10.52 -13.75
C SER A 170 2.46 -10.62 -14.08
N LYS A 171 3.10 -9.50 -14.39
CA LYS A 171 4.53 -9.49 -14.76
C LYS A 171 5.39 -9.36 -13.49
N LYS A 172 6.17 -10.37 -13.20
CA LYS A 172 7.07 -10.39 -12.04
C LYS A 172 8.39 -9.69 -12.38
N THR A 173 8.97 -9.01 -11.39
CA THR A 173 10.21 -8.25 -11.54
C THR A 173 11.27 -8.74 -10.57
N GLN A 174 12.53 -8.62 -10.97
CA GLN A 174 13.67 -8.85 -10.10
C GLN A 174 14.08 -7.51 -9.47
N LEU A 175 14.39 -7.53 -8.17
CA LEU A 175 14.93 -6.36 -7.46
C LEU A 175 16.43 -6.51 -7.27
N PHE A 176 17.14 -5.42 -7.51
CA PHE A 176 18.55 -5.30 -7.23
C PHE A 176 18.74 -4.24 -6.15
N LEU A 177 19.47 -4.57 -5.09
CA LEU A 177 19.54 -3.74 -3.89
C LEU A 177 20.97 -3.29 -3.61
N ILE A 178 21.12 -2.03 -3.23
CA ILE A 178 22.36 -1.46 -2.69
C ILE A 178 22.02 -0.82 -1.35
N SER A 179 22.74 -1.18 -0.31
CA SER A 179 22.68 -0.53 1.01
C SER A 179 24.01 -0.73 1.73
N ASN A 180 24.40 0.25 2.51
CA ASN A 180 25.54 0.15 3.42
C ASN A 180 25.15 -0.53 4.75
N ASN A 181 23.86 -0.78 4.96
CA ASN A 181 23.33 -1.40 6.17
C ASN A 181 22.99 -2.88 5.89
N PRO A 182 23.82 -3.81 6.37
CA PRO A 182 23.57 -5.24 6.14
C PRO A 182 22.25 -5.72 6.76
N LYS A 183 21.76 -5.05 7.81
CA LYS A 183 20.46 -5.40 8.43
C LYS A 183 19.29 -5.15 7.47
N HIS A 184 19.33 -4.06 6.70
CA HIS A 184 18.29 -3.77 5.71
C HIS A 184 18.33 -4.80 4.57
N LEU A 185 19.51 -5.18 4.09
CA LEU A 185 19.64 -6.21 3.05
C LEU A 185 19.10 -7.56 3.54
N ALA A 186 19.44 -7.94 4.79
CA ALA A 186 18.96 -9.19 5.39
C ALA A 186 17.42 -9.15 5.56
N LEU A 187 16.89 -8.04 6.10
CA LEU A 187 15.45 -7.87 6.30
C LEU A 187 14.67 -7.98 4.97
N MET A 188 15.19 -7.38 3.90
CA MET A 188 14.58 -7.46 2.56
C MET A 188 14.60 -8.90 2.05
N ALA A 189 15.71 -9.62 2.22
CA ALA A 189 15.85 -11.01 1.76
C ALA A 189 14.90 -11.95 2.53
N ASP A 190 14.87 -11.82 3.85
CA ASP A 190 14.00 -12.64 4.73
C ASP A 190 12.52 -12.38 4.45
N SER A 191 12.20 -11.17 3.98
CA SER A 191 10.82 -10.72 3.71
C SER A 191 10.39 -10.91 2.25
N LEU A 192 11.15 -11.64 1.44
CA LEU A 192 10.88 -11.83 0.00
C LEU A 192 9.43 -12.23 -0.27
N HIS A 193 8.84 -13.06 0.57
CA HIS A 193 7.45 -13.54 0.42
C HIS A 193 6.43 -12.39 0.41
N TYR A 194 6.65 -11.33 1.20
CA TYR A 194 5.79 -10.13 1.17
C TYR A 194 5.92 -9.38 -0.17
N PHE A 195 7.14 -9.24 -0.67
CA PHE A 195 7.40 -8.57 -1.96
C PHE A 195 6.82 -9.36 -3.13
N GLN A 196 6.91 -10.70 -3.07
CA GLN A 196 6.30 -11.57 -4.08
C GLN A 196 4.78 -11.37 -4.15
N LYS A 197 4.15 -11.30 -2.99
CA LYS A 197 2.68 -11.18 -2.88
C LYS A 197 2.18 -9.77 -3.18
N LEU A 198 2.85 -8.75 -2.61
CA LEU A 198 2.32 -7.38 -2.59
C LEU A 198 2.90 -6.46 -3.66
N ALA A 199 4.03 -6.83 -4.28
CA ALA A 199 4.71 -6.01 -5.27
C ALA A 199 5.09 -6.78 -6.55
N SER A 200 4.63 -8.03 -6.69
CA SER A 200 4.91 -8.89 -7.85
C SER A 200 6.42 -9.01 -8.13
N VAL A 201 7.20 -9.21 -7.07
CA VAL A 201 8.65 -9.42 -7.15
C VAL A 201 8.93 -10.92 -7.33
N SER A 202 9.91 -11.29 -8.14
CA SER A 202 10.36 -12.68 -8.28
C SER A 202 11.50 -13.00 -7.32
N THR A 203 12.53 -12.17 -7.33
CA THR A 203 13.76 -12.37 -6.55
C THR A 203 14.31 -11.02 -6.07
N ILE A 204 15.14 -11.08 -5.03
CA ILE A 204 15.85 -9.92 -4.48
C ILE A 204 17.34 -10.28 -4.45
N LEU A 205 18.18 -9.44 -5.07
CA LEU A 205 19.62 -9.67 -5.17
C LEU A 205 20.39 -8.43 -4.74
N PRO A 206 21.34 -8.55 -3.81
CA PRO A 206 22.27 -7.45 -3.54
C PRO A 206 23.25 -7.28 -4.71
N ILE A 207 23.54 -6.03 -5.07
CA ILE A 207 24.49 -5.67 -6.14
C ILE A 207 25.40 -4.52 -5.68
N THR A 208 26.36 -4.18 -6.51
CA THR A 208 27.24 -3.00 -6.31
C THR A 208 26.90 -1.92 -7.34
N LYS A 209 27.38 -0.70 -7.09
CA LYS A 209 27.18 0.42 -8.03
C LYS A 209 27.77 0.14 -9.43
N ALA A 210 28.79 -0.69 -9.52
CA ALA A 210 29.41 -1.08 -10.79
C ALA A 210 28.49 -1.96 -11.66
N ASP A 211 27.50 -2.61 -11.05
CA ASP A 211 26.58 -3.51 -11.76
C ASP A 211 25.37 -2.75 -12.36
N ILE A 212 25.20 -1.46 -12.03
CA ILE A 212 24.07 -0.65 -12.50
C ILE A 212 24.26 -0.30 -13.98
N LYS A 213 23.21 -0.49 -14.76
CA LYS A 213 23.18 -0.14 -16.20
C LYS A 213 22.20 1.02 -16.45
N ASP A 214 22.30 1.64 -17.61
CA ASP A 214 21.47 2.80 -17.99
C ASP A 214 19.97 2.47 -18.05
N ASN A 215 19.63 1.19 -18.21
CA ASN A 215 18.25 0.72 -18.31
C ASN A 215 17.62 0.31 -16.96
N TYR A 216 18.15 0.79 -15.83
CA TYR A 216 17.55 0.57 -14.53
C TYR A 216 16.79 1.82 -14.09
N VAL A 217 15.61 1.59 -13.48
CA VAL A 217 14.90 2.62 -12.71
C VAL A 217 15.14 2.35 -11.23
N SER A 218 15.15 3.40 -10.43
CA SER A 218 15.47 3.29 -9.02
C SER A 218 14.49 4.02 -8.12
N ALA A 219 14.44 3.57 -6.88
CA ALA A 219 13.81 4.26 -5.75
C ALA A 219 14.75 4.17 -4.55
N VAL A 220 14.61 5.10 -3.62
CA VAL A 220 15.41 5.13 -2.40
C VAL A 220 14.46 5.11 -1.20
N VAL A 221 14.76 4.23 -0.25
CA VAL A 221 14.04 4.13 1.03
C VAL A 221 15.10 4.14 2.14
N GLU A 222 15.19 5.23 2.87
CA GLU A 222 16.27 5.46 3.84
C GLU A 222 17.66 5.34 3.16
N ASP A 223 18.45 4.34 3.52
CA ASP A 223 19.77 4.07 2.92
C ASP A 223 19.72 2.97 1.85
N LEU A 224 18.54 2.40 1.59
CA LEU A 224 18.35 1.33 0.62
C LEU A 224 18.04 1.91 -0.76
N GLU A 225 18.90 1.64 -1.74
CA GLU A 225 18.64 1.93 -3.15
C GLU A 225 18.07 0.66 -3.79
N ILE A 226 16.88 0.77 -4.38
CA ILE A 226 16.17 -0.32 -5.04
C ILE A 226 16.24 -0.06 -6.54
N TYR A 227 16.73 -1.04 -7.32
CA TYR A 227 16.84 -0.95 -8.77
C TYR A 227 16.01 -2.04 -9.43
N ILE A 228 15.34 -1.69 -10.52
CA ILE A 228 14.53 -2.61 -11.33
C ILE A 228 14.93 -2.43 -12.80
N ASN A 229 15.18 -3.53 -13.50
CA ASN A 229 15.53 -3.50 -14.92
C ASN A 229 14.29 -3.21 -15.76
N LEU A 230 14.30 -2.11 -16.51
CA LEU A 230 13.22 -1.70 -17.41
C LEU A 230 12.92 -2.71 -18.50
N ASP A 231 13.94 -3.36 -19.04
CA ASP A 231 13.78 -4.34 -20.12
C ASP A 231 12.96 -5.56 -19.68
N GLU A 232 13.01 -5.88 -18.37
CA GLU A 232 12.19 -6.95 -17.79
C GLU A 232 10.74 -6.52 -17.56
N LEU A 233 10.51 -5.21 -17.38
CA LEU A 233 9.19 -4.68 -17.05
C LEU A 233 8.30 -4.49 -18.28
N VAL A 234 8.89 -4.07 -19.39
CA VAL A 234 8.16 -3.59 -20.55
C VAL A 234 8.35 -4.56 -21.72
N ASP A 235 7.27 -4.93 -22.36
CA ASP A 235 7.30 -5.59 -23.67
C ASP A 235 7.59 -4.49 -24.69
N LYS A 236 8.85 -4.38 -25.12
CA LYS A 236 9.33 -3.30 -26.02
C LYS A 236 8.44 -3.13 -27.26
N GLU A 237 8.07 -4.22 -27.90
CA GLU A 237 7.27 -4.14 -29.14
C GLU A 237 5.86 -3.63 -28.89
N LYS A 238 5.22 -4.10 -27.81
CA LYS A 238 3.88 -3.63 -27.41
C LYS A 238 3.92 -2.17 -26.99
N GLU A 239 4.93 -1.78 -26.21
CA GLU A 239 5.05 -0.41 -25.72
C GLU A 239 5.33 0.55 -26.87
N ILE A 240 6.21 0.19 -27.81
CA ILE A 240 6.45 0.98 -29.03
C ILE A 240 5.14 1.16 -29.81
N THR A 241 4.39 0.08 -30.01
CA THR A 241 3.10 0.12 -30.73
C THR A 241 2.10 1.04 -30.02
N ARG A 242 2.02 0.94 -28.69
CA ARG A 242 1.15 1.79 -27.85
C ARG A 242 1.54 3.27 -27.98
N LEU A 243 2.84 3.56 -27.81
CA LEU A 243 3.36 4.93 -27.89
C LEU A 243 3.19 5.53 -29.29
N GLU A 244 3.38 4.75 -30.36
CA GLU A 244 3.13 5.19 -31.75
C GLU A 244 1.65 5.54 -31.96
N THR A 245 0.74 4.74 -31.37
CA THR A 245 -0.70 5.02 -31.44
C THR A 245 -1.04 6.30 -30.67
N GLU A 246 -0.47 6.46 -29.49
CA GLU A 246 -0.65 7.64 -28.64
C GLU A 246 -0.10 8.91 -29.32
N LYS A 247 1.11 8.82 -29.91
CA LYS A 247 1.72 9.87 -30.71
C LYS A 247 0.79 10.33 -31.82
N LYS A 248 0.19 9.37 -32.56
CA LYS A 248 -0.72 9.65 -33.66
C LYS A 248 -1.97 10.39 -33.18
N LYS A 249 -2.56 9.97 -32.08
CA LYS A 249 -3.73 10.64 -31.45
C LYS A 249 -3.37 12.06 -31.02
N LEU A 250 -2.25 12.22 -30.31
CA LEU A 250 -1.79 13.52 -29.82
C LEU A 250 -1.53 14.47 -31.01
N GLN A 251 -0.93 13.98 -32.10
CA GLN A 251 -0.69 14.79 -33.31
C GLN A 251 -2.01 15.31 -33.90
N GLN A 252 -3.03 14.46 -33.96
CA GLN A 252 -4.36 14.88 -34.47
C GLN A 252 -4.98 15.96 -33.55
N GLU A 253 -4.85 15.84 -32.24
CA GLU A 253 -5.38 16.86 -31.30
C GLU A 253 -4.58 18.18 -31.42
N ILE A 254 -3.26 18.11 -31.54
CA ILE A 254 -2.39 19.27 -31.74
C ILE A 254 -2.77 19.99 -33.05
N ASP A 255 -2.91 19.25 -34.15
CA ASP A 255 -3.28 19.81 -35.46
C ASP A 255 -4.66 20.48 -35.38
N ARG A 256 -5.63 19.83 -34.71
CA ARG A 256 -6.99 20.35 -34.53
C ARG A 256 -6.99 21.67 -33.74
N VAL A 257 -6.27 21.72 -32.63
CA VAL A 257 -6.19 22.92 -31.76
C VAL A 257 -5.42 24.04 -32.51
N THR A 258 -4.34 23.68 -33.19
CA THR A 258 -3.52 24.62 -33.97
C THR A 258 -4.35 25.24 -35.08
N GLN A 259 -5.11 24.43 -35.84
CA GLN A 259 -6.01 24.90 -36.89
C GLN A 259 -7.07 25.86 -36.34
N LYS A 260 -7.63 25.49 -35.15
CA LYS A 260 -8.64 26.32 -34.46
C LYS A 260 -8.07 27.67 -34.03
N LEU A 261 -6.86 27.68 -33.48
CA LEU A 261 -6.18 28.90 -33.04
C LEU A 261 -5.65 29.74 -34.23
N GLY A 262 -5.39 29.13 -35.39
CA GLY A 262 -5.00 29.79 -36.62
C GLY A 262 -6.18 30.44 -37.37
N ASN A 263 -7.40 30.12 -36.99
CA ASN A 263 -8.60 30.67 -37.63
C ASN A 263 -8.95 32.04 -37.03
N LYS A 264 -8.69 33.11 -37.78
CA LYS A 264 -9.01 34.49 -37.37
C LYS A 264 -10.50 34.67 -37.05
N GLY A 265 -11.38 33.95 -37.72
CA GLY A 265 -12.82 33.98 -37.42
C GLY A 265 -13.14 33.46 -36.03
N PHE A 266 -12.32 32.58 -35.46
CA PHE A 266 -12.44 32.11 -34.09
C PHE A 266 -11.74 33.04 -33.10
N THR A 267 -10.46 33.36 -33.35
CA THR A 267 -9.67 34.16 -32.37
C THR A 267 -10.19 35.58 -32.20
N ASP A 268 -10.78 36.19 -33.24
CA ASP A 268 -11.30 37.56 -33.14
C ASP A 268 -12.72 37.63 -32.61
N LYS A 269 -13.48 36.54 -32.61
CA LYS A 269 -14.90 36.52 -32.19
C LYS A 269 -15.17 35.76 -30.90
N ALA A 270 -14.29 34.84 -30.50
CA ALA A 270 -14.47 34.07 -29.29
C ALA A 270 -14.06 34.86 -28.04
N PRO A 271 -14.72 34.65 -26.90
CA PRO A 271 -14.28 35.27 -25.62
C PRO A 271 -12.82 34.89 -25.32
N GLU A 272 -12.08 35.87 -24.80
CA GLU A 272 -10.64 35.74 -24.48
C GLU A 272 -10.34 34.47 -23.65
N LYS A 273 -11.17 34.19 -22.63
CA LYS A 273 -11.05 32.98 -21.80
C LYS A 273 -11.11 31.66 -22.61
N VAL A 274 -11.90 31.63 -23.69
CA VAL A 274 -12.03 30.44 -24.53
C VAL A 274 -10.77 30.27 -25.40
N VAL A 275 -10.24 31.35 -25.92
CA VAL A 275 -8.99 31.32 -26.71
C VAL A 275 -7.82 30.90 -25.83
N GLU A 276 -7.76 31.45 -24.59
CA GLU A 276 -6.73 31.09 -23.61
C GLU A 276 -6.80 29.61 -23.21
N SER A 277 -8.01 29.10 -22.95
CA SER A 277 -8.23 27.67 -22.66
C SER A 277 -7.73 26.76 -23.81
N GLU A 278 -7.93 27.15 -25.06
CA GLU A 278 -7.43 26.38 -26.21
C GLU A 278 -5.90 26.44 -26.30
N ARG A 279 -5.28 27.58 -25.97
CA ARG A 279 -3.82 27.70 -25.90
C ARG A 279 -3.23 26.80 -24.79
N ASP A 280 -3.87 26.75 -23.63
CA ASP A 280 -3.46 25.87 -22.52
C ASP A 280 -3.55 24.39 -22.93
N LYS A 281 -4.61 24.01 -23.62
CA LYS A 281 -4.75 22.64 -24.16
C LYS A 281 -3.62 22.33 -25.14
N GLN A 282 -3.32 23.27 -26.05
CA GLN A 282 -2.21 23.09 -27.01
C GLN A 282 -0.89 22.84 -26.29
N LYS A 283 -0.61 23.68 -25.29
CA LYS A 283 0.61 23.57 -24.47
C LYS A 283 0.71 22.20 -23.81
N LYS A 284 -0.38 21.75 -23.16
CA LYS A 284 -0.44 20.43 -22.50
C LYS A 284 -0.21 19.28 -23.49
N PHE A 285 -0.82 19.36 -24.68
CA PHE A 285 -0.63 18.32 -25.70
C PHE A 285 0.82 18.28 -26.20
N LEU A 286 1.46 19.44 -26.37
CA LEU A 286 2.86 19.53 -26.79
C LEU A 286 3.80 18.95 -25.72
N GLU A 287 3.58 19.28 -24.44
CA GLU A 287 4.35 18.72 -23.32
C GLU A 287 4.20 17.19 -23.23
N THR A 288 2.98 16.71 -23.46
CA THR A 288 2.72 15.25 -23.46
C THR A 288 3.39 14.58 -24.68
N MET A 289 3.34 15.23 -25.84
CA MET A 289 4.01 14.75 -27.06
C MET A 289 5.52 14.61 -26.86
N GLU A 290 6.13 15.59 -26.22
CA GLU A 290 7.57 15.57 -25.91
C GLU A 290 7.93 14.35 -25.08
N LYS A 291 7.18 14.08 -24.02
CA LYS A 291 7.36 12.89 -23.17
C LYS A 291 7.19 11.58 -23.95
N VAL A 292 6.19 11.52 -24.82
CA VAL A 292 5.95 10.33 -25.67
C VAL A 292 7.12 10.11 -26.63
N LEU A 293 7.65 11.19 -27.21
CA LEU A 293 8.80 11.10 -28.13
C LEU A 293 10.08 10.65 -27.40
N GLU A 294 10.36 11.18 -26.23
CA GLU A 294 11.50 10.76 -25.37
C GLU A 294 11.41 9.27 -25.07
N ARG A 295 10.23 8.81 -24.70
CA ARG A 295 9.98 7.41 -24.37
C ARG A 295 10.14 6.50 -25.59
N LEU A 296 9.63 6.93 -26.76
CA LEU A 296 9.81 6.21 -28.03
C LEU A 296 11.29 6.10 -28.42
N GLU A 297 12.05 7.19 -28.25
CA GLU A 297 13.49 7.18 -28.54
C GLU A 297 14.22 6.21 -27.61
N TYR A 298 13.85 6.17 -26.33
CA TYR A 298 14.42 5.23 -25.35
C TYR A 298 14.20 3.77 -25.79
N PHE A 299 12.97 3.41 -26.15
CA PHE A 299 12.64 2.01 -26.50
C PHE A 299 13.15 1.59 -27.90
N LYS A 300 13.45 2.54 -28.78
CA LYS A 300 13.98 2.26 -30.14
C LYS A 300 15.52 2.14 -30.17
N LYS A 301 16.19 2.58 -29.12
CA LYS A 301 17.64 2.34 -28.90
C LYS A 301 17.88 0.92 -28.37
#